data_c38e5504e5f40b4c97356be7c19b9cb8
#
_entry.id   c38e5504e5f40b4c97356be7c19b9cb8
#
_cell.length_a   1.000
_cell.length_b   1.000
_cell.length_c   1.000
_cell.angle_alpha   90.00
_cell.angle_beta   90.00
_cell.angle_gamma   90.00
#
_symmetry.space_group_name_H-M   'P 1'
#
loop_
_entity.id
_entity.type
_entity.pdbx_description
1 polymer ?
#
loop_
_entity_poly.entity_id
_entity_poly.type
_entity_poly.pdbx_seq_one_letter_code
_entity_poly.pdbx_strand_id
1 'polypeptide(L)'
;MSFLLDTNIVSEARRRTQNPGFARWWGGVSSSRLYLSALTIGEIERGISKLRHRGEQDRERADGLTDWLAGLTAQFSERILPVTAEIAAEWGRQYAPRKVPSVDGLIAATARVHELTLVTRNLADMSGLGAQVYNPFD
;
A
#
# COMPACT_ATOMS: atom_id res chain seq x y z
N MET A 1 3.18 -15.08 10.14
CA MET A 1 2.21 -14.07 9.72
C MET A 1 2.87 -13.12 8.72
N SER A 2 2.21 -12.84 7.63
CA SER A 2 2.71 -11.94 6.59
C SER A 2 1.71 -10.81 6.35
N PHE A 3 2.20 -9.71 5.81
CA PHE A 3 1.47 -8.46 5.76
C PHE A 3 1.44 -7.88 4.35
N LEU A 4 0.30 -7.32 3.97
CA LEU A 4 0.18 -6.48 2.79
C LEU A 4 0.12 -5.03 3.27
N LEU A 5 1.03 -4.21 2.77
CA LEU A 5 1.12 -2.81 3.18
C LEU A 5 0.23 -1.94 2.30
N ASP A 6 -0.68 -1.19 2.92
CA ASP A 6 -1.42 -0.16 2.20
C ASP A 6 -0.48 1.00 1.84
N THR A 7 -0.86 1.78 0.85
CA THR A 7 -0.03 2.87 0.34
C THR A 7 0.35 3.88 1.42
N ASN A 8 -0.55 4.19 2.34
CA ASN A 8 -0.26 5.13 3.43
C ASN A 8 0.83 4.60 4.38
N ILE A 9 0.96 3.29 4.52
CA ILE A 9 2.01 2.66 5.33
C ILE A 9 3.37 2.82 4.65
N VAL A 10 3.42 2.58 3.34
CA VAL A 10 4.65 2.73 2.56
C VAL A 10 5.12 4.19 2.58
N SER A 11 4.18 5.13 2.49
CA SER A 11 4.47 6.56 2.57
C SER A 11 5.04 6.94 3.94
N GLU A 12 4.53 6.36 5.02
CA GLU A 12 5.05 6.62 6.37
C GLU A 12 6.48 6.08 6.51
N ALA A 13 6.77 4.92 5.93
CA ALA A 13 8.10 4.30 5.99
C ALA A 13 9.17 5.19 5.37
N ARG A 14 8.79 6.07 4.44
CA ARG A 14 9.69 7.00 3.76
C ARG A 14 10.00 8.25 4.61
N ARG A 15 9.17 8.57 5.59
CA ARG A 15 9.30 9.81 6.36
C ARG A 15 10.53 9.78 7.28
N ARG A 16 11.18 10.94 7.43
CA ARG A 16 12.33 11.08 8.34
C ARG A 16 11.90 10.98 9.79
N THR A 17 10.75 11.55 10.13
CA THR A 17 10.15 11.47 11.46
C THR A 17 8.87 10.68 11.34
N GLN A 18 8.85 9.49 11.91
CA GLN A 18 7.74 8.57 11.83
C GLN A 18 6.89 8.62 13.10
N ASN A 19 5.62 8.25 12.96
CA ASN A 19 4.77 8.03 14.12
C ASN A 19 5.43 7.00 15.04
N PRO A 20 5.48 7.23 16.36
CA PRO A 20 6.20 6.33 17.28
C PRO A 20 5.71 4.88 17.26
N GLY A 21 4.41 4.65 17.23
CA GLY A 21 3.87 3.30 17.17
C GLY A 21 4.25 2.60 15.88
N PHE A 22 4.14 3.30 14.76
CA PHE A 22 4.57 2.79 13.48
C PHE A 22 6.06 2.45 13.49
N ALA A 23 6.90 3.33 14.00
CA ALA A 23 8.35 3.13 14.03
C ALA A 23 8.72 1.87 14.83
N ARG A 24 8.05 1.63 15.96
CA ARG A 24 8.28 0.41 16.77
C ARG A 24 7.93 -0.84 15.99
N TRP A 25 6.78 -0.86 15.35
CA TRP A 25 6.34 -2.00 14.56
C TRP A 25 7.27 -2.24 13.36
N TRP A 26 7.58 -1.17 12.64
CA TRP A 26 8.42 -1.24 11.44
C TRP A 26 9.82 -1.76 11.74
N GLY A 27 10.40 -1.33 12.87
CA GLY A 27 11.72 -1.77 13.31
C GLY A 27 11.77 -3.21 13.77
N GLY A 28 10.61 -3.80 14.15
CA GLY A 28 10.54 -5.15 14.67
C GLY A 28 10.05 -6.20 13.69
N VAL A 29 9.49 -5.80 12.55
CA VAL A 29 8.94 -6.74 11.58
C VAL A 29 10.00 -7.15 10.56
N SER A 30 10.03 -8.44 10.21
CA SER A 30 10.95 -8.93 9.18
C SER A 30 10.50 -8.47 7.80
N SER A 31 11.40 -7.89 7.02
CA SER A 31 11.09 -7.41 5.67
C SER A 31 10.60 -8.53 4.74
N SER A 32 11.03 -9.77 4.98
CA SER A 32 10.59 -10.92 4.17
C SER A 32 9.10 -11.23 4.33
N ARG A 33 8.45 -10.68 5.35
CA ARG A 33 7.01 -10.86 5.60
C ARG A 33 6.15 -9.75 5.02
N LEU A 34 6.78 -8.76 4.37
CA LEU A 34 6.08 -7.58 3.85
C LEU A 34 5.87 -7.70 2.34
N TYR A 35 4.63 -7.47 1.92
CA TYR A 35 4.21 -7.54 0.53
C TYR A 35 3.56 -6.22 0.12
N LEU A 36 3.62 -5.92 -1.16
CA LEU A 36 2.93 -4.78 -1.77
C LEU A 36 1.99 -5.28 -2.86
N SER A 37 0.94 -4.50 -3.11
CA SER A 37 0.15 -4.66 -4.33
C SER A 37 0.80 -3.88 -5.47
N ALA A 38 0.70 -4.40 -6.69
CA ALA A 38 1.07 -3.64 -7.89
C ALA A 38 0.31 -2.31 -7.95
N LEU A 39 -0.88 -2.24 -7.37
CA LEU A 39 -1.68 -1.00 -7.31
C LEU A 39 -1.01 0.08 -6.45
N THR A 40 -0.31 -0.31 -5.40
CA THR A 40 0.44 0.63 -4.56
C THR A 40 1.53 1.33 -5.37
N ILE A 41 2.23 0.57 -6.23
CA ILE A 41 3.21 1.15 -7.16
C ILE A 41 2.51 2.18 -8.06
N GLY A 42 1.34 1.83 -8.60
CA GLY A 42 0.56 2.72 -9.44
C GLY A 42 0.11 4.00 -8.72
N GLU A 43 -0.33 3.87 -7.46
CA GLU A 43 -0.74 5.03 -6.67
C GLU A 43 0.42 5.99 -6.41
N ILE A 44 1.59 5.45 -6.11
CA ILE A 44 2.79 6.26 -5.89
C ILE A 44 3.18 6.97 -7.19
N GLU A 45 3.20 6.24 -8.31
CA GLU A 45 3.51 6.82 -9.62
C GLU A 45 2.53 7.93 -10.00
N ARG A 46 1.25 7.74 -9.69
CA ARG A 46 0.23 8.77 -9.91
C ARG A 46 0.52 10.03 -9.10
N GLY A 47 0.94 9.88 -7.85
CA GLY A 47 1.34 11.01 -7.01
C GLY A 47 2.54 11.77 -7.58
N ILE A 48 3.53 11.04 -8.09
CA ILE A 48 4.71 11.63 -8.74
C ILE A 48 4.29 12.41 -9.98
N SER A 49 3.43 11.82 -10.81
CA SER A 49 2.93 12.47 -12.04
C SER A 49 2.18 13.76 -11.72
N LYS A 50 1.40 13.78 -10.65
CA LYS A 50 0.71 15.00 -10.21
C LYS A 50 1.70 16.10 -9.86
N LEU A 51 2.80 15.77 -9.17
CA LEU A 51 3.84 16.74 -8.86
C LEU A 51 4.47 17.30 -10.13
N ARG A 52 4.75 16.47 -11.11
CA ARG A 52 5.36 16.91 -12.37
C ARG A 52 4.44 17.86 -13.13
N HIS A 53 3.13 17.62 -13.08
CA HIS A 53 2.15 18.48 -13.74
C HIS A 53 1.95 19.83 -13.03
N ARG A 54 2.38 19.94 -11.77
CA ARG A 54 2.30 21.19 -11.02
C ARG A 54 3.38 22.20 -11.44
N GLY A 55 4.46 21.75 -12.08
CA GLY A 55 5.47 22.63 -12.65
C GLY A 55 6.86 22.42 -12.10
N GLU A 56 7.79 23.28 -12.52
CA GLU A 56 9.22 23.16 -12.24
C GLU A 56 9.55 23.21 -10.76
N GLN A 57 8.75 23.90 -9.95
CA GLN A 57 9.02 24.04 -8.51
C GLN A 57 8.97 22.68 -7.78
N ASP A 58 8.26 21.70 -8.31
CA ASP A 58 8.14 20.37 -7.71
C ASP A 58 9.01 19.31 -8.40
N ARG A 59 9.79 19.70 -9.39
CA ARG A 59 10.57 18.76 -10.20
C ARG A 59 11.57 17.97 -9.39
N GLU A 60 12.34 18.63 -8.53
CA GLU A 60 13.35 17.98 -7.72
C GLU A 60 12.72 16.97 -6.77
N ARG A 61 11.59 17.33 -6.17
CA ARG A 61 10.85 16.43 -5.29
C ARG A 61 10.32 15.22 -6.05
N ALA A 62 9.79 15.44 -7.25
CA ALA A 62 9.31 14.36 -8.11
C ALA A 62 10.43 13.41 -8.51
N ASP A 63 11.61 13.96 -8.84
CA ASP A 63 12.78 13.15 -9.19
C ASP A 63 13.24 12.30 -8.01
N GLY A 64 13.29 12.87 -6.81
CA GLY A 64 13.61 12.12 -5.60
C GLY A 64 12.64 11.00 -5.31
N LEU A 65 11.35 11.23 -5.51
CA LEU A 65 10.32 10.21 -5.35
C LEU A 65 10.43 9.11 -6.41
N THR A 66 10.79 9.47 -7.63
CA THR A 66 11.03 8.50 -8.70
C THR A 66 12.17 7.56 -8.34
N ASP A 67 13.27 8.09 -7.82
CA ASP A 67 14.42 7.28 -7.37
C ASP A 67 14.03 6.38 -6.20
N TRP A 68 13.28 6.92 -5.24
CA TRP A 68 12.80 6.14 -4.11
C TRP A 68 11.89 5.00 -4.56
N LEU A 69 10.97 5.26 -5.49
CA LEU A 69 10.06 4.24 -6.02
C LEU A 69 10.83 3.14 -6.74
N ALA A 70 11.86 3.48 -7.50
CA ALA A 70 12.70 2.49 -8.17
C ALA A 70 13.39 1.58 -7.15
N GLY A 71 13.91 2.16 -6.07
CA GLY A 71 14.52 1.40 -4.97
C GLY A 71 13.53 0.50 -4.25
N LEU A 72 12.33 1.00 -4.01
CA LEU A 72 11.25 0.24 -3.37
C LEU A 72 10.86 -0.96 -4.24
N THR A 73 10.68 -0.74 -5.53
CA THR A 73 10.31 -1.79 -6.49
C THR A 73 11.38 -2.88 -6.52
N ALA A 74 12.65 -2.49 -6.55
CA ALA A 74 13.76 -3.46 -6.53
C ALA A 74 13.81 -4.23 -5.21
N GLN A 75 13.59 -3.54 -4.09
CA GLN A 75 13.63 -4.15 -2.75
C GLN A 75 12.53 -5.20 -2.57
N PHE A 76 11.31 -4.90 -2.98
CA PHE A 76 10.19 -5.82 -2.82
C PHE A 76 10.15 -6.90 -3.90
N SER A 77 10.55 -6.58 -5.13
CA SER A 77 10.72 -7.56 -6.22
C SER A 77 9.55 -8.57 -6.31
N GLU A 78 9.81 -9.83 -5.99
CA GLU A 78 8.82 -10.91 -6.04
C GLU A 78 7.66 -10.74 -5.06
N ARG A 79 7.81 -9.86 -4.07
CA ARG A 79 6.79 -9.59 -3.07
C ARG A 79 5.86 -8.44 -3.50
N ILE A 80 5.90 -8.04 -4.75
CA ILE A 80 4.90 -7.16 -5.36
C ILE A 80 3.88 -8.05 -6.05
N LEU A 81 2.65 -8.06 -5.53
CA LEU A 81 1.60 -8.97 -5.98
C LEU A 81 0.78 -8.34 -7.09
N PRO A 82 0.62 -9.02 -8.23
CA PRO A 82 -0.21 -8.51 -9.32
C PRO A 82 -1.70 -8.62 -8.99
N VAL A 83 -2.52 -7.85 -9.66
CA VAL A 83 -3.98 -8.00 -9.61
C VAL A 83 -4.36 -9.12 -10.57
N THR A 84 -4.69 -10.27 -10.01
CA THR A 84 -5.07 -11.46 -10.78
C THR A 84 -6.58 -11.50 -11.04
N ALA A 85 -7.01 -12.40 -11.91
CA ALA A 85 -8.44 -12.64 -12.13
C ALA A 85 -9.14 -13.07 -10.83
N GLU A 86 -8.47 -13.88 -10.02
CA GLU A 86 -9.00 -14.31 -8.72
C GLU A 86 -9.23 -13.13 -7.78
N ILE A 87 -8.28 -12.22 -7.71
CA ILE A 87 -8.40 -11.00 -6.88
C ILE A 87 -9.54 -10.12 -7.40
N ALA A 88 -9.62 -9.93 -8.71
CA ALA A 88 -10.69 -9.14 -9.32
C ALA A 88 -12.07 -9.73 -9.05
N ALA A 89 -12.20 -11.05 -9.13
CA ALA A 89 -13.45 -11.73 -8.84
C ALA A 89 -13.84 -11.60 -7.37
N GLU A 90 -12.87 -11.74 -6.45
CA GLU A 90 -13.10 -11.55 -5.02
C GLU A 90 -13.57 -10.12 -4.72
N TRP A 91 -12.92 -9.13 -5.34
CA TRP A 91 -13.34 -7.74 -5.23
C TRP A 91 -14.80 -7.56 -5.68
N GLY A 92 -15.17 -8.13 -6.82
CA GLY A 92 -16.52 -8.03 -7.35
C GLY A 92 -17.57 -8.64 -6.41
N ARG A 93 -17.27 -9.79 -5.83
CA ARG A 93 -18.21 -10.47 -4.90
C ARG A 93 -18.40 -9.73 -3.59
N GLN A 94 -17.30 -9.20 -3.03
CA GLN A 94 -17.33 -8.64 -1.67
C GLN A 94 -17.77 -7.17 -1.65
N TYR A 95 -17.45 -6.42 -2.70
CA TYR A 95 -17.49 -4.97 -2.62
C TYR A 95 -18.53 -4.32 -3.54
N ALA A 96 -19.27 -5.10 -4.31
CA ALA A 96 -20.30 -4.58 -5.22
C ALA A 96 -21.29 -3.64 -4.53
N PRO A 97 -21.80 -3.94 -3.31
CA PRO A 97 -22.75 -3.06 -2.64
C PRO A 97 -22.12 -1.93 -1.84
N ARG A 98 -20.78 -1.84 -1.84
CA ARG A 98 -20.07 -0.89 -0.98
C ARG A 98 -19.53 0.28 -1.78
N LYS A 99 -19.55 1.47 -1.16
CA LYS A 99 -18.96 2.68 -1.74
C LYS A 99 -17.55 2.88 -1.21
N VAL A 100 -16.65 2.01 -1.65
CA VAL A 100 -15.23 2.08 -1.31
C VAL A 100 -14.47 2.36 -2.60
N PRO A 101 -13.42 3.22 -2.58
CA PRO A 101 -12.59 3.42 -3.76
C PRO A 101 -12.12 2.09 -4.32
N SER A 102 -12.16 1.93 -5.65
CA SER A 102 -11.86 0.65 -6.31
C SER A 102 -10.46 0.14 -5.96
N VAL A 103 -9.47 1.03 -5.88
CA VAL A 103 -8.10 0.65 -5.53
C VAL A 103 -8.04 0.07 -4.11
N ASP A 104 -8.69 0.71 -3.15
CA ASP A 104 -8.74 0.23 -1.76
C ASP A 104 -9.42 -1.13 -1.68
N GLY A 105 -10.52 -1.31 -2.41
CA GLY A 105 -11.23 -2.58 -2.46
C GLY A 105 -10.39 -3.69 -3.07
N LEU A 106 -9.64 -3.39 -4.12
CA LEU A 106 -8.74 -4.36 -4.77
C LEU A 106 -7.54 -4.72 -3.89
N ILE A 107 -7.02 -3.76 -3.14
CA ILE A 107 -5.94 -4.03 -2.16
C ILE A 107 -6.46 -4.96 -1.06
N ALA A 108 -7.65 -4.70 -0.52
CA ALA A 108 -8.25 -5.56 0.49
C ALA A 108 -8.52 -6.97 -0.06
N ALA A 109 -9.00 -7.08 -1.30
CA ALA A 109 -9.20 -8.36 -1.96
C ALA A 109 -7.89 -9.13 -2.14
N THR A 110 -6.80 -8.42 -2.45
CA THR A 110 -5.47 -9.01 -2.56
C THR A 110 -5.05 -9.64 -1.22
N ALA A 111 -5.22 -8.89 -0.12
CA ALA A 111 -4.90 -9.40 1.21
C ALA A 111 -5.72 -10.64 1.53
N ARG A 112 -7.00 -10.65 1.22
CA ARG A 112 -7.88 -11.78 1.48
C ARG A 112 -7.47 -13.02 0.68
N VAL A 113 -7.23 -12.88 -0.61
CA VAL A 113 -6.88 -14.01 -1.48
C VAL A 113 -5.55 -14.64 -1.06
N HIS A 114 -4.58 -13.83 -0.66
CA HIS A 114 -3.27 -14.31 -0.23
C HIS A 114 -3.18 -14.60 1.28
N GLU A 115 -4.28 -14.43 2.01
CA GLU A 115 -4.32 -14.65 3.47
C GLU A 115 -3.31 -13.81 4.22
N LEU A 116 -3.17 -12.53 3.78
CA LEU A 116 -2.30 -11.56 4.40
C LEU A 116 -3.09 -10.64 5.32
N THR A 117 -2.44 -10.16 6.38
CA THR A 117 -3.01 -9.09 7.19
C THR A 117 -2.74 -7.76 6.48
N LEU A 118 -3.79 -7.01 6.23
CA LEU A 118 -3.68 -5.69 5.61
C LEU A 118 -3.26 -4.67 6.67
N VAL A 119 -2.07 -4.10 6.49
CA VAL A 119 -1.57 -3.06 7.38
C VAL A 119 -1.98 -1.71 6.79
N THR A 120 -2.80 -0.98 7.52
CA THR A 120 -3.36 0.28 7.03
C THR A 120 -3.63 1.21 8.19
N ARG A 121 -3.52 2.51 7.94
CA ARG A 121 -3.96 3.54 8.86
C ARG A 121 -5.48 3.76 8.78
N ASN A 122 -6.09 3.34 7.68
CA ASN A 122 -7.49 3.61 7.34
C ASN A 122 -8.39 2.45 7.75
N LEU A 123 -8.51 2.19 9.05
CA LEU A 123 -9.35 1.11 9.56
C LEU A 123 -10.83 1.32 9.23
N ALA A 124 -11.30 2.57 9.26
CA ALA A 124 -12.71 2.86 9.06
C ALA A 124 -13.23 2.37 7.70
N ASP A 125 -12.43 2.57 6.63
CA ASP A 125 -12.81 2.16 5.29
C ASP A 125 -12.47 0.70 4.99
N MET A 126 -11.43 0.17 5.63
CA MET A 126 -10.90 -1.16 5.31
C MET A 126 -11.50 -2.27 6.17
N SER A 127 -11.98 -1.96 7.38
CA SER A 127 -12.66 -2.93 8.24
C SER A 127 -13.95 -3.39 7.57
N GLY A 128 -14.26 -4.66 7.68
CA GLY A 128 -15.48 -5.20 7.10
C GLY A 128 -15.37 -5.55 5.62
N LEU A 129 -14.21 -5.39 5.01
CA LEU A 129 -13.95 -5.82 3.63
C LEU A 129 -13.45 -7.27 3.55
N GLY A 130 -13.57 -8.03 4.64
CA GLY A 130 -13.23 -9.44 4.65
C GLY A 130 -11.77 -9.78 4.93
N ALA A 131 -10.87 -8.82 4.85
CA ALA A 131 -9.48 -9.00 5.21
C ALA A 131 -9.24 -8.69 6.69
N GLN A 132 -8.27 -9.35 7.31
CA GLN A 132 -7.80 -8.95 8.61
C GLN A 132 -7.00 -7.65 8.45
N VAL A 133 -7.21 -6.71 9.35
CA VAL A 133 -6.57 -5.39 9.28
C VAL A 133 -5.80 -5.10 10.56
N TYR A 134 -4.72 -4.34 10.41
CA TYR A 134 -3.88 -3.93 11.53
C TYR A 134 -3.41 -2.50 11.31
N ASN A 135 -3.55 -1.66 12.33
CA ASN A 135 -3.06 -0.28 12.33
C ASN A 135 -1.93 -0.14 13.35
N PRO A 136 -0.66 0.00 12.92
CA PRO A 136 0.46 0.15 13.86
C PRO A 136 0.61 1.55 14.43
N PHE A 137 -0.16 2.52 13.95
CA PHE A 137 -0.05 3.90 14.40
C PHE A 137 -0.62 4.09 15.81
N ASP A 138 0.01 4.96 16.56
CA ASP A 138 -0.53 5.43 17.83
C ASP A 138 -1.69 6.39 17.63
#